data_90dba490a808082f1c42454591f174b6
#
_entry.id   90dba490a808082f1c42454591f174b6
#
_cell.length_a   1.000
_cell.length_b   1.000
_cell.length_c   1.000
_cell.angle_alpha   90.00
_cell.angle_beta   90.00
_cell.angle_gamma   90.00
#
_symmetry.space_group_name_H-M   'P 1'
#
loop_
_entity.id
_entity.type
_entity.pdbx_description
1 polymer ?
#
loop_
_entity_poly.entity_id
_entity_poly.type
_entity_poly.pdbx_seq_one_letter_code
_entity_poly.pdbx_strand_id
1 'polypeptide(L)'
;DKVRHNPFSWLLRQGFRVICAGFVLVITLILLFAVVNPPTTIYMFQEVRRLGGVDHEWVSIEEIAPVMARSVVAAEDANFCQHWGFDLKAIKVAIAAGGHTGASTISQQTVKNVFLWHGRNFTRKGMEALMTPLVEAIWSKRRIVEVYLNIAEFDEGVFGVEAAAHHYFGVEPEALSATQAARLAAILPSPK
;
A
#
# COMPACT_ATOMS: atom_id res chain seq x y z
N ASP A 1 -9.32 45.59 -29.92
CA ASP A 1 -8.41 44.44 -30.16
C ASP A 1 -8.95 43.19 -29.45
N LYS A 2 -9.63 42.31 -30.22
CA LYS A 2 -10.02 40.99 -29.72
C LYS A 2 -8.77 40.14 -29.63
N VAL A 3 -8.25 39.94 -28.42
CA VAL A 3 -7.19 38.98 -28.17
C VAL A 3 -7.65 37.61 -28.67
N ARG A 4 -7.17 37.16 -29.83
CA ARG A 4 -7.39 35.81 -30.36
C ARG A 4 -6.73 34.81 -29.41
N HIS A 5 -7.48 34.28 -28.48
CA HIS A 5 -7.01 33.17 -27.66
C HIS A 5 -6.71 31.97 -28.56
N ASN A 6 -5.45 31.63 -28.68
CA ASN A 6 -5.04 30.42 -29.39
C ASN A 6 -5.61 29.21 -28.62
N PRO A 7 -6.55 28.44 -29.24
CA PRO A 7 -7.21 27.32 -28.57
C PRO A 7 -6.22 26.26 -28.05
N PHE A 8 -5.09 26.11 -28.74
CA PHE A 8 -4.03 25.19 -28.34
C PHE A 8 -3.36 25.62 -27.02
N SER A 9 -3.05 26.91 -26.87
CA SER A 9 -2.46 27.43 -25.61
C SER A 9 -3.46 27.40 -24.45
N TRP A 10 -4.74 27.50 -24.72
CA TRP A 10 -5.79 27.33 -23.73
C TRP A 10 -5.88 25.87 -23.25
N LEU A 11 -5.89 24.90 -24.17
CA LEU A 11 -5.89 23.46 -23.84
C LEU A 11 -4.66 23.07 -23.03
N LEU A 12 -3.47 23.54 -23.40
CA LEU A 12 -2.24 23.28 -22.63
C LEU A 12 -2.34 23.83 -21.19
N ARG A 13 -2.85 25.05 -21.02
CA ARG A 13 -3.04 25.63 -19.69
C ARG A 13 -4.03 24.82 -18.85
N GLN A 14 -5.13 24.34 -19.43
CA GLN A 14 -6.11 23.53 -18.72
C GLN A 14 -5.51 22.18 -18.37
N GLY A 15 -4.81 21.52 -19.29
CA GLY A 15 -4.09 20.29 -19.01
C GLY A 15 -3.09 20.44 -17.86
N PHE A 16 -2.29 21.51 -17.87
CA PHE A 16 -1.35 21.80 -16.78
C PHE A 16 -2.07 22.04 -15.44
N ARG A 17 -3.19 22.79 -15.44
CA ARG A 17 -3.98 23.01 -14.22
C ARG A 17 -4.51 21.69 -13.63
N VAL A 18 -5.02 20.79 -14.48
CA VAL A 18 -5.51 19.46 -14.05
C VAL A 18 -4.39 18.63 -13.44
N ILE A 19 -3.20 18.64 -14.08
CA ILE A 19 -2.03 17.91 -13.54
C ILE A 19 -1.60 18.50 -12.20
N CYS A 20 -1.52 19.83 -12.07
CA CYS A 20 -1.18 20.49 -10.81
C CYS A 20 -2.23 20.19 -9.72
N ALA A 21 -3.51 20.26 -10.04
CA ALA A 21 -4.58 19.94 -9.09
C ALA A 21 -4.52 18.47 -8.63
N GLY A 22 -4.28 17.54 -9.56
CA GLY A 22 -4.06 16.13 -9.24
C GLY A 22 -2.85 15.91 -8.33
N PHE A 23 -1.74 16.58 -8.61
CA PHE A 23 -0.54 16.51 -7.77
C PHE A 23 -0.80 17.06 -6.35
N VAL A 24 -1.45 18.23 -6.24
CA VAL A 24 -1.83 18.81 -4.94
C VAL A 24 -2.75 17.88 -4.18
N LEU A 25 -3.75 17.28 -4.84
CA LEU A 25 -4.64 16.30 -4.21
C LEU A 25 -3.86 15.10 -3.66
N VAL A 26 -2.94 14.51 -4.44
CA VAL A 26 -2.11 13.38 -4.02
C VAL A 26 -1.28 13.75 -2.79
N ILE A 27 -0.58 14.88 -2.80
CA ILE A 27 0.20 15.35 -1.65
C ILE A 27 -0.70 15.56 -0.43
N THR A 28 -1.88 16.17 -0.61
CA THR A 28 -2.84 16.38 0.48
C THR A 28 -3.28 15.04 1.10
N LEU A 29 -3.57 14.03 0.27
CA LEU A 29 -3.95 12.70 0.76
C LEU A 29 -2.78 12.00 1.47
N ILE A 30 -1.55 12.10 0.96
CA ILE A 30 -0.37 11.56 1.63
C ILE A 30 -0.18 12.21 3.01
N LEU A 31 -0.30 13.53 3.10
CA LEU A 31 -0.21 14.26 4.37
C LEU A 31 -1.34 13.88 5.33
N LEU A 32 -2.56 13.79 4.83
CA LEU A 32 -3.73 13.39 5.62
C LEU A 32 -3.56 11.98 6.21
N PHE A 33 -3.21 11.00 5.38
CA PHE A 33 -3.07 9.62 5.80
C PHE A 33 -1.78 9.33 6.57
N ALA A 34 -0.90 10.31 6.72
CA ALA A 34 0.19 10.24 7.70
C ALA A 34 -0.33 10.17 9.15
N VAL A 35 -1.52 10.75 9.41
CA VAL A 35 -2.10 10.89 10.76
C VAL A 35 -3.52 10.37 10.88
N VAL A 36 -4.28 10.34 9.79
CA VAL A 36 -5.66 9.81 9.72
C VAL A 36 -5.64 8.44 9.05
N ASN A 37 -6.40 7.51 9.58
CA ASN A 37 -6.50 6.17 8.99
C ASN A 37 -7.29 6.23 7.68
N PRO A 38 -6.79 5.60 6.58
CA PRO A 38 -7.58 5.45 5.37
C PRO A 38 -8.86 4.68 5.65
N PRO A 39 -10.05 5.24 5.41
CA PRO A 39 -11.31 4.59 5.76
C PRO A 39 -11.63 3.40 4.85
N THR A 40 -11.09 3.39 3.66
CA THR A 40 -11.20 2.31 2.67
C THR A 40 -10.14 2.52 1.60
N THR A 41 -9.89 1.50 0.79
CA THR A 41 -9.03 1.58 -0.39
C THR A 41 -9.83 1.35 -1.67
N ILE A 42 -9.28 1.76 -2.81
CA ILE A 42 -9.92 1.49 -4.12
C ILE A 42 -10.14 -0.02 -4.29
N TYR A 43 -9.19 -0.83 -3.84
CA TYR A 43 -9.28 -2.28 -3.94
C TYR A 43 -10.37 -2.85 -3.02
N MET A 44 -10.39 -2.49 -1.74
CA MET A 44 -11.47 -2.89 -0.83
C MET A 44 -12.84 -2.52 -1.38
N PHE A 45 -13.00 -1.31 -1.94
CA PHE A 45 -14.26 -0.88 -2.55
C PHE A 45 -14.67 -1.76 -3.75
N GLN A 46 -13.69 -2.20 -4.56
CA GLN A 46 -13.95 -3.12 -5.67
C GLN A 46 -14.39 -4.50 -5.16
N GLU A 47 -13.73 -5.03 -4.12
CA GLU A 47 -14.07 -6.31 -3.50
C GLU A 47 -15.44 -6.27 -2.78
N VAL A 48 -15.78 -5.17 -2.10
CA VAL A 48 -17.13 -4.95 -1.55
C VAL A 48 -18.19 -5.08 -2.64
N ARG A 49 -17.94 -4.48 -3.81
CA ARG A 49 -18.89 -4.59 -4.93
C ARG A 49 -18.95 -5.99 -5.53
N ARG A 50 -17.86 -6.72 -5.53
CA ARG A 50 -17.76 -8.07 -6.10
C ARG A 50 -18.39 -9.12 -5.18
N LEU A 51 -18.12 -9.03 -3.87
CA LEU A 51 -18.49 -10.03 -2.87
C LEU A 51 -19.76 -9.69 -2.11
N GLY A 52 -20.24 -8.44 -2.18
CA GLY A 52 -21.36 -7.94 -1.39
C GLY A 52 -20.96 -7.45 0.01
N GLY A 53 -19.70 -7.58 0.39
CA GLY A 53 -19.11 -7.15 1.65
C GLY A 53 -17.68 -7.61 1.78
N VAL A 54 -16.92 -7.03 2.72
CA VAL A 54 -15.58 -7.47 3.11
C VAL A 54 -15.48 -7.40 4.64
N ASP A 55 -14.63 -8.23 5.21
CA ASP A 55 -14.29 -8.18 6.62
C ASP A 55 -13.07 -7.27 6.79
N HIS A 56 -13.24 -6.18 7.53
CA HIS A 56 -12.20 -5.19 7.77
C HIS A 56 -12.51 -4.37 9.01
N GLU A 57 -11.62 -4.40 9.96
CA GLU A 57 -11.59 -3.51 11.10
C GLU A 57 -10.18 -2.94 11.28
N TRP A 58 -10.10 -1.65 11.58
CA TRP A 58 -8.81 -0.99 11.80
C TRP A 58 -8.36 -1.20 13.24
N VAL A 59 -7.12 -1.65 13.40
CA VAL A 59 -6.47 -1.80 14.71
C VAL A 59 -5.19 -0.98 14.76
N SER A 60 -4.93 -0.32 15.89
CA SER A 60 -3.69 0.47 16.05
C SER A 60 -2.47 -0.44 16.14
N ILE A 61 -1.30 0.06 15.75
CA ILE A 61 -0.05 -0.71 15.79
C ILE A 61 0.33 -1.12 17.22
N GLU A 62 -0.17 -0.42 18.23
CA GLU A 62 0.00 -0.73 19.64
C GLU A 62 -0.79 -1.97 20.08
N GLU A 63 -1.90 -2.24 19.41
CA GLU A 63 -2.80 -3.36 19.66
C GLU A 63 -2.48 -4.58 18.78
N ILE A 64 -1.42 -4.51 17.99
CA ILE A 64 -0.92 -5.64 17.19
C ILE A 64 0.28 -6.25 17.89
N ALA A 65 0.30 -7.57 18.03
CA ALA A 65 1.48 -8.28 18.56
C ALA A 65 2.75 -7.85 17.82
N PRO A 66 3.80 -7.38 18.50
CA PRO A 66 5.04 -6.91 17.84
C PRO A 66 5.70 -7.97 16.94
N VAL A 67 5.43 -9.25 17.20
CA VAL A 67 5.92 -10.35 16.37
C VAL A 67 5.26 -10.36 14.99
N MET A 68 4.02 -9.86 14.84
CA MET A 68 3.34 -9.77 13.55
C MET A 68 4.06 -8.80 12.61
N ALA A 69 4.31 -7.58 13.07
CA ALA A 69 5.05 -6.59 12.29
C ALA A 69 6.45 -7.11 11.89
N ARG A 70 7.16 -7.77 12.82
CA ARG A 70 8.48 -8.37 12.53
C ARG A 70 8.38 -9.50 11.50
N SER A 71 7.36 -10.35 11.59
CA SER A 71 7.16 -11.47 10.65
C SER A 71 6.90 -10.95 9.24
N VAL A 72 6.06 -9.94 9.09
CA VAL A 72 5.76 -9.31 7.80
C VAL A 72 6.99 -8.62 7.21
N VAL A 73 7.72 -7.85 8.00
CA VAL A 73 8.97 -7.22 7.53
C VAL A 73 9.98 -8.29 7.10
N ALA A 74 10.14 -9.37 7.87
CA ALA A 74 11.06 -10.43 7.52
C ALA A 74 10.67 -11.20 6.25
N ALA A 75 9.37 -11.40 6.01
CA ALA A 75 8.85 -12.13 4.85
C ALA A 75 8.82 -11.30 3.57
N GLU A 76 8.35 -10.05 3.65
CA GLU A 76 8.06 -9.20 2.49
C GLU A 76 9.20 -8.24 2.13
N ASP A 77 9.96 -7.78 3.13
CA ASP A 77 10.92 -6.70 2.95
C ASP A 77 11.97 -6.67 4.07
N ALA A 78 12.84 -7.68 4.11
CA ALA A 78 13.82 -7.87 5.19
C ALA A 78 14.74 -6.66 5.43
N ASN A 79 14.94 -5.83 4.42
CA ASN A 79 15.75 -4.60 4.49
C ASN A 79 14.92 -3.33 4.71
N PHE A 80 13.63 -3.42 5.06
CA PHE A 80 12.68 -2.32 5.15
C PHE A 80 13.21 -1.08 5.86
N CYS A 81 13.91 -1.25 6.97
CA CYS A 81 14.48 -0.15 7.75
C CYS A 81 15.77 0.44 7.15
N GLN A 82 16.33 -0.15 6.09
CA GLN A 82 17.62 0.23 5.52
C GLN A 82 17.52 0.96 4.18
N HIS A 83 16.32 1.08 3.62
CA HIS A 83 16.09 1.73 2.33
C HIS A 83 14.97 2.77 2.40
N TRP A 84 14.90 3.61 1.37
CA TRP A 84 13.89 4.64 1.16
C TRP A 84 12.89 4.23 0.08
N GLY A 85 12.06 3.24 0.42
CA GLY A 85 10.98 2.76 -0.42
C GLY A 85 11.38 1.78 -1.53
N PHE A 86 12.67 1.66 -1.85
CA PHE A 86 13.17 0.73 -2.87
C PHE A 86 14.37 -0.06 -2.34
N ASP A 87 14.26 -1.37 -2.29
CA ASP A 87 15.42 -2.25 -2.07
C ASP A 87 16.16 -2.49 -3.39
N LEU A 88 17.16 -1.64 -3.67
CA LEU A 88 17.95 -1.75 -4.89
C LEU A 88 18.74 -3.05 -4.98
N LYS A 89 19.05 -3.70 -3.84
CA LYS A 89 19.73 -4.99 -3.82
C LYS A 89 18.77 -6.10 -4.26
N ALA A 90 17.56 -6.13 -3.67
CA ALA A 90 16.52 -7.07 -4.05
C ALA A 90 16.11 -6.89 -5.52
N ILE A 91 15.98 -5.66 -6.01
CA ILE A 91 15.69 -5.37 -7.44
C ILE A 91 16.79 -5.95 -8.35
N LYS A 92 18.08 -5.75 -8.03
CA LYS A 92 19.19 -6.31 -8.83
C LYS A 92 19.16 -7.84 -8.86
N VAL A 93 18.89 -8.48 -7.71
CA VAL A 93 18.76 -9.93 -7.62
C VAL A 93 17.57 -10.43 -8.45
N ALA A 94 16.43 -9.76 -8.37
CA ALA A 94 15.23 -10.12 -9.15
C ALA A 94 15.48 -10.00 -10.66
N ILE A 95 16.16 -8.95 -11.11
CA ILE A 95 16.53 -8.79 -12.53
C ILE A 95 17.48 -9.90 -12.97
N ALA A 96 18.49 -10.23 -12.17
CA ALA A 96 19.45 -11.30 -12.48
C ALA A 96 18.79 -12.69 -12.53
N ALA A 97 17.70 -12.91 -11.74
CA ALA A 97 16.89 -14.11 -11.75
C ALA A 97 15.82 -14.16 -12.85
N GLY A 98 15.87 -13.22 -13.84
CA GLY A 98 14.92 -13.17 -14.96
C GLY A 98 13.56 -12.50 -14.62
N GLY A 99 13.47 -11.78 -13.51
CA GLY A 99 12.26 -11.03 -13.14
C GLY A 99 11.12 -11.86 -12.56
N HIS A 100 11.36 -13.12 -12.23
CA HIS A 100 10.34 -14.04 -11.70
C HIS A 100 10.13 -13.93 -10.19
N THR A 101 11.03 -13.26 -9.47
CA THR A 101 10.92 -13.04 -8.01
C THR A 101 10.36 -11.66 -7.71
N GLY A 102 9.48 -11.56 -6.71
CA GLY A 102 8.96 -10.28 -6.23
C GLY A 102 10.09 -9.44 -5.61
N ALA A 103 10.15 -8.16 -5.99
CA ALA A 103 11.09 -7.20 -5.44
C ALA A 103 10.38 -5.91 -4.99
N SER A 104 9.05 -5.98 -4.80
CA SER A 104 8.27 -4.85 -4.31
C SER A 104 8.35 -4.78 -2.79
N THR A 105 8.71 -3.61 -2.28
CA THR A 105 8.83 -3.33 -0.85
C THR A 105 7.47 -3.15 -0.18
N ILE A 106 7.43 -3.19 1.16
CA ILE A 106 6.24 -2.86 1.95
C ILE A 106 5.74 -1.45 1.60
N SER A 107 6.64 -0.47 1.44
CA SER A 107 6.27 0.90 1.06
C SER A 107 5.59 0.97 -0.31
N GLN A 108 6.11 0.25 -1.31
CA GLN A 108 5.49 0.16 -2.63
C GLN A 108 4.12 -0.51 -2.58
N GLN A 109 3.98 -1.58 -1.81
CA GLN A 109 2.72 -2.29 -1.63
C GLN A 109 1.69 -1.40 -0.91
N THR A 110 2.11 -0.65 0.12
CA THR A 110 1.26 0.33 0.81
C THR A 110 0.77 1.42 -0.14
N VAL A 111 1.66 2.04 -0.91
CA VAL A 111 1.29 3.04 -1.92
C VAL A 111 0.30 2.46 -2.93
N LYS A 112 0.58 1.28 -3.46
CA LYS A 112 -0.32 0.59 -4.39
C LYS A 112 -1.72 0.42 -3.79
N ASN A 113 -1.80 -0.11 -2.57
CA ASN A 113 -3.07 -0.49 -1.96
C ASN A 113 -3.87 0.74 -1.50
N VAL A 114 -3.22 1.79 -0.97
CA VAL A 114 -3.93 3.01 -0.49
C VAL A 114 -4.38 3.91 -1.63
N PHE A 115 -3.49 4.17 -2.60
CA PHE A 115 -3.68 5.29 -3.55
C PHE A 115 -3.99 4.84 -4.98
N LEU A 116 -3.73 3.56 -5.32
CA LEU A 116 -3.82 3.10 -6.70
C LEU A 116 -4.82 1.94 -6.84
N TRP A 117 -5.00 1.51 -8.07
CA TRP A 117 -5.89 0.38 -8.41
C TRP A 117 -5.12 -0.93 -8.55
N HIS A 118 -5.83 -2.05 -8.49
CA HIS A 118 -5.28 -3.38 -8.76
C HIS A 118 -5.13 -3.65 -10.26
N GLY A 119 -4.21 -4.53 -10.58
CA GLY A 119 -3.91 -4.97 -11.95
C GLY A 119 -2.46 -4.72 -12.37
N ARG A 120 -2.00 -5.48 -13.36
CA ARG A 120 -0.65 -5.38 -13.93
C ARG A 120 -0.66 -4.35 -15.06
N ASN A 121 -0.12 -3.15 -14.79
CA ASN A 121 -0.09 -2.07 -15.76
C ASN A 121 1.12 -1.17 -15.48
N PHE A 122 1.86 -0.85 -16.53
CA PHE A 122 3.08 -0.03 -16.43
C PHE A 122 2.80 1.38 -15.91
N THR A 123 1.68 1.99 -16.30
CA THR A 123 1.29 3.33 -15.83
C THR A 123 1.10 3.33 -14.31
N ARG A 124 0.36 2.35 -13.78
CA ARG A 124 0.20 2.19 -12.33
C ARG A 124 1.55 1.98 -11.63
N LYS A 125 2.42 1.13 -12.19
CA LYS A 125 3.76 0.89 -11.61
C LYS A 125 4.63 2.13 -11.64
N GLY A 126 4.51 2.96 -12.68
CA GLY A 126 5.17 4.26 -12.74
C GLY A 126 4.66 5.23 -11.67
N MET A 127 3.32 5.30 -11.46
CA MET A 127 2.74 6.11 -10.39
C MET A 127 3.17 5.62 -9.00
N GLU A 128 3.16 4.31 -8.76
CA GLU A 128 3.67 3.69 -7.54
C GLU A 128 5.12 4.12 -7.27
N ALA A 129 5.99 4.04 -8.29
CA ALA A 129 7.38 4.43 -8.15
C ALA A 129 7.58 5.94 -7.86
N LEU A 130 6.73 6.80 -8.41
CA LEU A 130 6.77 8.24 -8.13
C LEU A 130 6.24 8.60 -6.73
N MET A 131 5.21 7.89 -6.25
CA MET A 131 4.57 8.18 -4.96
C MET A 131 5.33 7.56 -3.78
N THR A 132 6.02 6.45 -3.97
CA THR A 132 6.72 5.74 -2.89
C THR A 132 7.74 6.63 -2.15
N PRO A 133 8.62 7.40 -2.82
CA PRO A 133 9.53 8.30 -2.11
C PRO A 133 8.80 9.42 -1.35
N LEU A 134 7.65 9.88 -1.83
CA LEU A 134 6.86 10.91 -1.14
C LEU A 134 6.26 10.36 0.16
N VAL A 135 5.75 9.14 0.13
CA VAL A 135 5.25 8.46 1.33
C VAL A 135 6.39 8.24 2.31
N GLU A 136 7.54 7.73 1.87
CA GLU A 136 8.73 7.54 2.73
C GLU A 136 9.26 8.84 3.35
N ALA A 137 9.15 9.96 2.64
CA ALA A 137 9.57 11.26 3.14
C ALA A 137 8.64 11.82 4.23
N ILE A 138 7.35 11.44 4.21
CA ILE A 138 6.30 12.02 5.05
C ILE A 138 5.90 11.06 6.18
N TRP A 139 5.79 9.75 5.89
CA TRP A 139 5.36 8.76 6.87
C TRP A 139 6.55 8.12 7.57
N SER A 140 6.42 7.88 8.87
CA SER A 140 7.39 7.04 9.57
C SER A 140 7.31 5.59 9.10
N LYS A 141 8.40 4.84 9.20
CA LYS A 141 8.42 3.39 8.92
C LYS A 141 7.33 2.64 9.71
N ARG A 142 7.13 3.05 10.98
CA ARG A 142 6.07 2.50 11.83
C ARG A 142 4.69 2.73 11.21
N ARG A 143 4.42 3.96 10.73
CA ARG A 143 3.13 4.28 10.08
C ARG A 143 2.92 3.50 8.80
N ILE A 144 3.95 3.31 8.00
CA ILE A 144 3.86 2.50 6.77
C ILE A 144 3.48 1.06 7.10
N VAL A 145 4.11 0.43 8.10
CA VAL A 145 3.77 -0.93 8.53
C VAL A 145 2.37 -1.01 9.14
N GLU A 146 1.98 -0.03 9.95
CA GLU A 146 0.64 0.04 10.52
C GLU A 146 -0.43 0.05 9.42
N VAL A 147 -0.30 0.98 8.48
CA VAL A 147 -1.23 1.06 7.35
C VAL A 147 -1.20 -0.23 6.54
N TYR A 148 -0.01 -0.76 6.21
CA TYR A 148 0.13 -2.01 5.48
C TYR A 148 -0.64 -3.16 6.13
N LEU A 149 -0.44 -3.38 7.43
CA LEU A 149 -1.10 -4.44 8.20
C LEU A 149 -2.60 -4.30 8.25
N ASN A 150 -3.12 -3.08 8.14
CA ASN A 150 -4.56 -2.83 8.17
C ASN A 150 -5.24 -2.89 6.79
N ILE A 151 -4.49 -2.79 5.68
CA ILE A 151 -5.09 -2.77 4.33
C ILE A 151 -4.70 -3.96 3.46
N ALA A 152 -3.77 -4.80 3.90
CA ALA A 152 -3.39 -6.00 3.17
C ALA A 152 -4.54 -7.01 3.16
N GLU A 153 -4.77 -7.67 2.02
CA GLU A 153 -5.70 -8.79 1.92
C GLU A 153 -4.99 -10.06 2.38
N PHE A 154 -5.61 -10.81 3.27
CA PHE A 154 -5.10 -12.07 3.80
C PHE A 154 -5.88 -13.30 3.30
N ASP A 155 -7.11 -13.09 2.85
CA ASP A 155 -7.92 -14.07 2.14
C ASP A 155 -8.99 -13.31 1.33
N GLU A 156 -9.78 -14.01 0.52
CA GLU A 156 -10.83 -13.40 -0.28
C GLU A 156 -11.81 -12.59 0.59
N GLY A 157 -11.72 -11.25 0.48
CA GLY A 157 -12.56 -10.34 1.27
C GLY A 157 -12.15 -10.15 2.72
N VAL A 158 -11.01 -10.72 3.16
CA VAL A 158 -10.46 -10.55 4.51
C VAL A 158 -9.32 -9.55 4.46
N PHE A 159 -9.58 -8.34 4.95
CA PHE A 159 -8.63 -7.23 4.91
C PHE A 159 -8.17 -6.82 6.30
N GLY A 160 -6.86 -6.67 6.44
CA GLY A 160 -6.22 -6.26 7.69
C GLY A 160 -5.96 -7.41 8.66
N VAL A 161 -5.02 -7.15 9.55
CA VAL A 161 -4.55 -8.13 10.53
C VAL A 161 -5.61 -8.50 11.56
N GLU A 162 -6.53 -7.56 11.87
CA GLU A 162 -7.65 -7.80 12.78
C GLU A 162 -8.56 -8.90 12.22
N ALA A 163 -9.13 -8.66 11.04
CA ALA A 163 -9.97 -9.64 10.37
C ALA A 163 -9.24 -10.98 10.16
N ALA A 164 -7.95 -10.95 9.78
CA ALA A 164 -7.16 -12.15 9.56
C ALA A 164 -6.91 -12.96 10.85
N ALA A 165 -6.64 -12.30 11.98
CA ALA A 165 -6.43 -12.96 13.27
C ALA A 165 -7.69 -13.70 13.73
N HIS A 166 -8.83 -13.06 13.59
CA HIS A 166 -10.12 -13.66 13.88
C HIS A 166 -10.50 -14.77 12.90
N HIS A 167 -10.34 -14.52 11.59
CA HIS A 167 -10.69 -15.47 10.53
C HIS A 167 -9.93 -16.78 10.65
N TYR A 168 -8.61 -16.74 10.84
CA TYR A 168 -7.76 -17.95 10.85
C TYR A 168 -7.61 -18.58 12.23
N PHE A 169 -7.66 -17.81 13.30
CA PHE A 169 -7.26 -18.28 14.62
C PHE A 169 -8.27 -17.99 15.74
N GLY A 170 -9.26 -17.13 15.50
CA GLY A 170 -10.23 -16.72 16.51
C GLY A 170 -9.61 -15.99 17.71
N VAL A 171 -8.54 -15.21 17.46
CA VAL A 171 -7.81 -14.47 18.50
C VAL A 171 -7.69 -13.00 18.12
N GLU A 172 -7.53 -12.15 19.14
CA GLU A 172 -7.17 -10.75 18.94
C GLU A 172 -5.77 -10.58 18.32
N PRO A 173 -5.51 -9.53 17.52
CA PRO A 173 -4.19 -9.27 16.92
C PRO A 173 -3.06 -9.16 17.94
N GLU A 174 -3.35 -8.65 19.13
CA GLU A 174 -2.40 -8.55 20.25
C GLU A 174 -1.97 -9.94 20.78
N ALA A 175 -2.87 -10.92 20.69
CA ALA A 175 -2.65 -12.28 21.17
C ALA A 175 -1.98 -13.22 20.15
N LEU A 176 -1.62 -12.73 18.93
CA LEU A 176 -0.97 -13.54 17.91
C LEU A 176 0.36 -14.09 18.41
N SER A 177 0.50 -15.41 18.41
CA SER A 177 1.77 -16.10 18.65
C SER A 177 2.72 -15.96 17.46
N ALA A 178 4.02 -16.23 17.68
CA ALA A 178 5.04 -16.17 16.62
C ALA A 178 4.71 -17.11 15.44
N THR A 179 4.15 -18.29 15.71
CA THR A 179 3.76 -19.24 14.67
C THR A 179 2.56 -18.72 13.86
N GLN A 180 1.57 -18.13 14.50
CA GLN A 180 0.41 -17.55 13.83
C GLN A 180 0.81 -16.35 12.98
N ALA A 181 1.61 -15.45 13.53
CA ALA A 181 2.15 -14.31 12.81
C ALA A 181 2.98 -14.72 11.56
N ALA A 182 3.81 -15.73 11.68
CA ALA A 182 4.57 -16.26 10.55
C ALA A 182 3.67 -16.88 9.47
N ARG A 183 2.59 -17.56 9.86
CA ARG A 183 1.59 -18.09 8.91
C ARG A 183 0.87 -16.98 8.17
N LEU A 184 0.41 -15.92 8.86
CA LEU A 184 -0.21 -14.76 8.22
C LEU A 184 0.76 -14.07 7.27
N ALA A 185 2.01 -13.86 7.69
CA ALA A 185 3.02 -13.25 6.82
C ALA A 185 3.30 -14.08 5.55
N ALA A 186 3.22 -15.42 5.64
CA ALA A 186 3.43 -16.32 4.50
C ALA A 186 2.28 -16.30 3.47
N ILE A 187 1.09 -15.83 3.84
CA ILE A 187 -0.08 -15.70 2.95
C ILE A 187 0.04 -14.48 2.05
N LEU A 188 0.60 -13.37 2.55
CA LEU A 188 0.59 -12.05 1.89
C LEU A 188 1.08 -12.02 0.43
N PRO A 189 2.08 -12.82 0.00
CA PRO A 189 2.50 -12.85 -1.41
C PRO A 189 1.41 -13.36 -2.37
N SER A 190 0.48 -14.16 -1.87
CA SER A 190 -0.60 -14.78 -2.66
C SER A 190 -1.77 -15.15 -1.74
N PRO A 191 -2.61 -14.17 -1.38
CA PRO A 191 -3.70 -14.35 -0.41
C PRO A 191 -4.89 -15.15 -0.96
N LYS A 192 -4.88 -15.47 -2.26
CA LYS A 192 -5.93 -16.25 -2.98
C LYS A 192 -5.30 -17.41 -3.72
#